data_2838cf03a9b22051c8aea9bdd6bf13c2
#
_entry.id   2838cf03a9b22051c8aea9bdd6bf13c2
#
_cell.length_a   1.000
_cell.length_b   1.000
_cell.length_c   1.000
_cell.angle_alpha   90.00
_cell.angle_beta   90.00
_cell.angle_gamma   90.00
#
_symmetry.space_group_name_H-M   'P 1'
#
loop_
_entity.id
_entity.type
_entity.pdbx_description
1 polymer ?
#
loop_
_entity_poly.entity_id
_entity_poly.type
_entity_poly.pdbx_seq_one_letter_code
_entity_poly.pdbx_strand_id
1 'polypeptide(L)'
;MENVTINKSIHLSEHFTLGEVTKSRHVEIYNIPSHVTIENLKRVCGWLEALRLRYNLRYVLPLSRGSQRGSDPPQYSLVQTTPTPPDSGGEIDTEEPIIINSGYRSPELNKKVGGAPTSNHLTGCAVDIRVTGIEQAMRYAVILMDYADETKQDYDEILIEKNRYGAIWLHFAVRPMDNRRKTMFLQT
;
A
#
# COMPACT_ATOMS: atom_id res chain seq x y z
N MET A 1 21.31 25.82 -14.77
CA MET A 1 20.48 24.57 -14.72
C MET A 1 19.25 24.93 -13.94
N GLU A 2 18.09 24.92 -14.59
CA GLU A 2 16.82 25.17 -13.90
C GLU A 2 16.56 24.03 -12.92
N ASN A 3 16.29 24.37 -11.67
CA ASN A 3 15.89 23.38 -10.66
C ASN A 3 14.47 22.90 -11.01
N VAL A 4 14.35 21.72 -11.58
CA VAL A 4 13.05 21.08 -11.82
C VAL A 4 12.48 20.71 -10.45
N THR A 5 11.48 21.47 -10.01
CA THR A 5 10.79 21.20 -8.75
C THR A 5 9.51 20.44 -9.05
N ILE A 6 9.37 19.26 -8.48
CA ILE A 6 8.10 18.49 -8.56
C ILE A 6 7.13 19.03 -7.51
N ASN A 7 5.89 19.25 -7.91
CA ASN A 7 4.82 19.51 -6.96
C ASN A 7 4.47 18.20 -6.22
N LYS A 8 5.00 18.06 -5.00
CA LYS A 8 4.81 16.88 -4.15
C LYS A 8 3.39 16.71 -3.60
N SER A 9 2.58 17.77 -3.66
CA SER A 9 1.18 17.75 -3.20
C SER A 9 0.21 17.19 -4.23
N ILE A 10 0.68 16.79 -5.41
CA ILE A 10 -0.18 16.14 -6.42
C ILE A 10 -0.70 14.82 -5.87
N HIS A 11 -2.01 14.66 -5.84
CA HIS A 11 -2.65 13.41 -5.49
C HIS A 11 -2.54 12.40 -6.64
N LEU A 12 -2.10 11.20 -6.34
CA LEU A 12 -2.08 10.06 -7.26
C LEU A 12 -3.36 9.22 -7.12
N SER A 13 -3.97 9.28 -5.94
CA SER A 13 -5.27 8.73 -5.59
C SER A 13 -5.90 9.57 -4.47
N GLU A 14 -7.01 9.15 -3.89
CA GLU A 14 -7.74 9.90 -2.87
C GLU A 14 -6.88 10.23 -1.63
N HIS A 15 -6.09 9.25 -1.14
CA HIS A 15 -5.33 9.37 0.10
C HIS A 15 -3.81 9.38 -0.09
N PHE A 16 -3.30 9.22 -1.33
CA PHE A 16 -1.87 9.12 -1.58
C PHE A 16 -1.36 10.21 -2.52
N THR A 17 -0.29 10.88 -2.10
CA THR A 17 0.35 11.96 -2.85
C THR A 17 1.65 11.52 -3.52
N LEU A 18 2.07 12.24 -4.55
CA LEU A 18 3.35 12.05 -5.20
C LEU A 18 4.52 12.21 -4.21
N GLY A 19 4.38 13.12 -3.24
CA GLY A 19 5.38 13.36 -2.21
C GLY A 19 5.62 12.14 -1.32
N GLU A 20 4.57 11.40 -0.95
CA GLU A 20 4.69 10.21 -0.12
C GLU A 20 5.41 9.06 -0.83
N VAL A 21 5.07 8.83 -2.10
CA VAL A 21 5.66 7.74 -2.90
C VAL A 21 7.04 8.06 -3.48
N THR A 22 7.51 9.30 -3.35
CA THR A 22 8.84 9.73 -3.83
C THR A 22 9.75 10.22 -2.70
N LYS A 23 9.28 10.15 -1.45
CA LYS A 23 10.09 10.62 -0.31
C LYS A 23 11.36 9.80 -0.15
N SER A 24 12.45 10.46 0.24
CA SER A 24 13.73 9.84 0.58
C SER A 24 14.37 10.57 1.75
N ARG A 25 15.18 9.84 2.53
CA ARG A 25 16.08 10.44 3.54
C ARG A 25 17.33 11.06 2.89
N HIS A 26 17.64 10.68 1.66
CA HIS A 26 18.76 11.17 0.86
C HIS A 26 18.30 12.36 0.03
N VAL A 27 18.13 13.52 0.69
CA VAL A 27 17.61 14.74 0.06
C VAL A 27 18.56 15.32 -0.98
N GLU A 28 19.82 14.92 -0.93
CA GLU A 28 20.86 15.27 -1.90
C GLU A 28 20.71 14.55 -3.25
N ILE A 29 19.93 13.47 -3.31
CA ILE A 29 19.72 12.68 -4.52
C ILE A 29 18.40 13.07 -5.19
N TYR A 30 18.47 13.41 -6.47
CA TYR A 30 17.27 13.67 -7.27
C TYR A 30 16.43 12.40 -7.43
N ASN A 31 15.20 12.42 -6.89
CA ASN A 31 14.26 11.32 -6.95
C ASN A 31 12.98 11.75 -7.69
N ILE A 32 13.15 12.08 -8.98
CA ILE A 32 12.10 12.61 -9.86
C ILE A 32 11.62 11.50 -10.79
N PRO A 33 10.34 11.04 -10.68
CA PRO A 33 9.79 10.01 -11.55
C PRO A 33 9.48 10.57 -12.94
N SER A 34 9.60 9.72 -13.96
CA SER A 34 9.08 10.01 -15.30
C SER A 34 7.55 9.92 -15.32
N HIS A 35 6.92 10.40 -16.41
CA HIS A 35 5.49 10.26 -16.60
C HIS A 35 5.02 8.79 -16.54
N VAL A 36 5.73 7.88 -17.19
CA VAL A 36 5.42 6.42 -17.15
C VAL A 36 5.53 5.89 -15.72
N THR A 37 6.53 6.33 -14.97
CA THR A 37 6.69 5.96 -13.55
C THR A 37 5.52 6.45 -12.71
N ILE A 38 5.02 7.67 -12.97
CA ILE A 38 3.85 8.23 -12.28
C ILE A 38 2.60 7.38 -12.53
N GLU A 39 2.39 6.91 -13.77
CA GLU A 39 1.25 6.04 -14.09
C GLU A 39 1.35 4.68 -13.37
N ASN A 40 2.56 4.14 -13.23
CA ASN A 40 2.78 2.94 -12.43
C ASN A 40 2.49 3.19 -10.93
N LEU A 41 2.94 4.33 -10.39
CA LEU A 41 2.65 4.73 -9.02
C LEU A 41 1.15 4.89 -8.76
N LYS A 42 0.39 5.47 -9.71
CA LYS A 42 -1.07 5.54 -9.61
C LYS A 42 -1.71 4.17 -9.50
N ARG A 43 -1.22 3.18 -10.28
CA ARG A 43 -1.70 1.79 -10.19
C ARG A 43 -1.44 1.22 -8.80
N VAL A 44 -0.23 1.38 -8.26
CA VAL A 44 0.11 0.96 -6.90
C VAL A 44 -0.81 1.64 -5.89
N CYS A 45 -1.01 2.96 -5.97
CA CYS A 45 -1.89 3.71 -5.07
C CYS A 45 -3.33 3.19 -5.11
N GLY A 46 -3.86 2.81 -6.29
CA GLY A 46 -5.19 2.20 -6.38
C GLY A 46 -5.33 0.90 -5.56
N TRP A 47 -4.29 0.08 -5.51
CA TRP A 47 -4.26 -1.11 -4.65
C TRP A 47 -4.15 -0.75 -3.16
N LEU A 48 -3.41 0.31 -2.84
CA LEU A 48 -3.31 0.79 -1.46
C LEU A 48 -4.61 1.39 -0.94
N GLU A 49 -5.42 2.03 -1.81
CA GLU A 49 -6.79 2.47 -1.45
C GLU A 49 -7.68 1.28 -1.09
N ALA A 50 -7.62 0.21 -1.89
CA ALA A 50 -8.36 -1.00 -1.57
C ALA A 50 -7.88 -1.65 -0.26
N LEU A 51 -6.57 -1.68 -0.02
CA LEU A 51 -5.99 -2.15 1.22
C LEU A 51 -6.49 -1.31 2.41
N ARG A 52 -6.40 0.02 2.32
CA ARG A 52 -6.82 0.96 3.35
C ARG A 52 -8.29 0.76 3.73
N LEU A 53 -9.16 0.78 2.72
CA LEU A 53 -10.61 0.59 2.92
C LEU A 53 -10.91 -0.74 3.60
N ARG A 54 -10.37 -1.85 3.07
CA ARG A 54 -10.67 -3.20 3.58
C ARG A 54 -10.09 -3.45 4.97
N TYR A 55 -8.90 -2.90 5.25
CA TYR A 55 -8.27 -3.02 6.56
C TYR A 55 -9.10 -2.29 7.62
N ASN A 56 -9.51 -1.06 7.36
CA ASN A 56 -10.31 -0.28 8.27
C ASN A 56 -11.68 -0.92 8.52
N LEU A 57 -12.39 -1.35 7.48
CA LEU A 57 -13.67 -2.04 7.62
C LEU A 57 -13.57 -3.35 8.42
N ARG A 58 -12.46 -4.09 8.30
CA ARG A 58 -12.32 -5.43 8.90
C ARG A 58 -11.72 -5.41 10.30
N TYR A 59 -10.81 -4.48 10.59
CA TYR A 59 -9.97 -4.53 11.79
C TYR A 59 -10.01 -3.28 12.66
N VAL A 60 -10.42 -2.14 12.14
CA VAL A 60 -10.39 -0.86 12.86
C VAL A 60 -11.81 -0.45 13.27
N LEU A 61 -12.77 -0.48 12.36
CA LEU A 61 -14.13 -0.12 12.67
C LEU A 61 -14.79 -1.20 13.54
N PRO A 62 -15.41 -0.84 14.67
CA PRO A 62 -16.16 -1.82 15.44
C PRO A 62 -17.32 -2.33 14.60
N LEU A 63 -17.31 -3.62 14.31
CA LEU A 63 -18.51 -4.30 13.87
C LEU A 63 -19.56 -4.02 14.94
N SER A 64 -20.64 -3.32 14.60
CA SER A 64 -21.79 -3.19 15.47
C SER A 64 -22.19 -4.60 15.89
N ARG A 65 -21.86 -4.98 17.12
CA ARG A 65 -22.24 -6.27 17.70
C ARG A 65 -23.76 -6.27 17.88
N GLY A 66 -24.47 -6.59 16.82
CA GLY A 66 -25.79 -7.15 16.93
C GLY A 66 -25.63 -8.48 17.63
N SER A 67 -26.11 -8.58 18.87
CA SER A 67 -26.14 -9.81 19.64
C SER A 67 -27.05 -10.79 18.94
N GLN A 68 -26.48 -11.73 18.18
CA GLN A 68 -27.17 -13.00 17.90
C GLN A 68 -26.14 -14.12 18.01
N ARG A 69 -26.28 -14.92 19.06
CA ARG A 69 -25.74 -16.28 19.14
C ARG A 69 -26.50 -17.14 18.13
N GLY A 70 -25.88 -17.42 17.00
CA GLY A 70 -26.34 -18.37 16.02
C GLY A 70 -25.15 -18.99 15.33
N SER A 71 -25.12 -20.31 15.27
CA SER A 71 -24.00 -21.17 14.85
C SER A 71 -23.89 -21.33 13.33
N ASP A 72 -23.98 -20.24 12.56
CA ASP A 72 -23.77 -20.29 11.12
C ASP A 72 -22.49 -19.55 10.72
N PRO A 73 -21.69 -20.09 9.77
CA PRO A 73 -20.53 -19.40 9.27
C PRO A 73 -20.93 -18.10 8.57
N PRO A 74 -20.10 -17.03 8.64
CA PRO A 74 -20.44 -15.73 8.05
C PRO A 74 -20.65 -15.86 6.55
N GLN A 75 -21.86 -15.66 6.08
CA GLN A 75 -22.15 -15.44 4.67
C GLN A 75 -21.73 -14.00 4.32
N TYR A 76 -20.68 -13.86 3.53
CA TYR A 76 -20.26 -12.57 2.96
C TYR A 76 -21.22 -12.17 1.83
N SER A 77 -22.33 -11.53 2.16
CA SER A 77 -23.12 -10.82 1.17
C SER A 77 -22.46 -9.46 0.91
N LEU A 78 -22.14 -9.17 -0.34
CA LEU A 78 -21.78 -7.84 -0.80
C LEU A 78 -22.97 -6.90 -0.61
N VAL A 79 -23.05 -6.24 0.55
CA VAL A 79 -24.01 -5.16 0.76
C VAL A 79 -23.43 -3.92 0.05
N GLN A 80 -24.03 -3.56 -1.07
CA GLN A 80 -23.88 -2.22 -1.64
C GLN A 80 -24.59 -1.25 -0.68
N THR A 81 -23.84 -0.67 0.25
CA THR A 81 -24.35 0.44 1.06
C THR A 81 -23.92 1.75 0.42
N THR A 82 -24.88 2.42 -0.20
CA THR A 82 -24.77 3.87 -0.43
C THR A 82 -24.60 4.54 0.94
N PRO A 83 -23.65 5.45 1.13
CA PRO A 83 -23.48 6.11 2.41
C PRO A 83 -24.68 7.04 2.67
N THR A 84 -25.46 6.74 3.71
CA THR A 84 -26.40 7.69 4.29
C THR A 84 -25.58 8.66 5.17
N PRO A 85 -25.75 9.99 5.06
CA PRO A 85 -25.02 10.91 5.90
C PRO A 85 -25.39 10.71 7.38
N PRO A 86 -24.41 10.66 8.29
CA PRO A 86 -24.67 10.48 9.71
C PRO A 86 -25.32 11.73 10.30
N ASP A 87 -26.40 11.51 11.02
CA ASP A 87 -26.95 12.50 11.93
C ASP A 87 -26.00 12.67 13.13
N SER A 88 -25.84 13.90 13.54
CA SER A 88 -24.90 14.46 14.50
C SER A 88 -24.81 13.69 15.83
N GLY A 89 -23.60 13.25 16.20
CA GLY A 89 -23.31 12.78 17.54
C GLY A 89 -21.99 12.02 17.65
N GLY A 90 -20.86 12.68 17.47
CA GLY A 90 -19.55 12.47 18.03
C GLY A 90 -19.06 11.06 18.30
N GLU A 91 -18.48 10.37 17.32
CA GLU A 91 -17.28 9.56 17.52
C GLU A 91 -16.38 9.81 16.32
N ILE A 92 -15.16 10.26 16.61
CA ILE A 92 -14.14 10.46 15.59
C ILE A 92 -13.74 9.06 15.12
N ASP A 93 -14.24 8.68 13.96
CA ASP A 93 -13.89 7.45 13.25
C ASP A 93 -12.44 7.62 12.78
N THR A 94 -11.49 7.23 13.64
CA THR A 94 -10.07 7.35 13.35
C THR A 94 -9.66 6.18 12.48
N GLU A 95 -9.90 6.30 11.18
CA GLU A 95 -9.35 5.35 10.22
C GLU A 95 -7.82 5.29 10.33
N GLU A 96 -7.28 4.07 10.35
CA GLU A 96 -5.84 3.86 10.37
C GLU A 96 -5.25 4.11 8.98
N PRO A 97 -4.31 5.06 8.82
CA PRO A 97 -3.71 5.35 7.52
C PRO A 97 -2.71 4.28 7.11
N ILE A 98 -2.63 3.98 5.81
CA ILE A 98 -1.54 3.20 5.24
C ILE A 98 -0.33 4.11 5.05
N ILE A 99 0.77 3.82 5.71
CA ILE A 99 1.98 4.65 5.69
C ILE A 99 3.03 4.05 4.78
N ILE A 100 3.47 4.81 3.77
CA ILE A 100 4.51 4.41 2.83
C ILE A 100 5.88 4.80 3.41
N ASN A 101 6.78 3.83 3.55
CA ASN A 101 8.17 4.05 3.94
C ASN A 101 9.04 4.43 2.73
N SER A 102 8.82 3.79 1.59
CA SER A 102 9.55 4.00 0.34
C SER A 102 8.66 3.66 -0.85
N GLY A 103 8.70 4.43 -1.90
CA GLY A 103 8.04 4.16 -3.19
C GLY A 103 9.05 4.18 -4.32
N TYR A 104 8.89 5.10 -5.29
CA TYR A 104 9.84 5.24 -6.38
C TYR A 104 11.26 5.54 -5.89
N ARG A 105 12.24 4.92 -6.54
CA ARG A 105 13.67 5.16 -6.36
C ARG A 105 14.34 5.41 -7.71
N SER A 106 14.97 6.58 -7.87
CA SER A 106 15.85 6.79 -9.02
C SER A 106 17.00 5.77 -9.01
N PRO A 107 17.65 5.49 -10.14
CA PRO A 107 18.77 4.55 -10.19
C PRO A 107 19.88 4.87 -9.17
N GLU A 108 20.17 6.15 -8.99
CA GLU A 108 21.18 6.63 -8.02
C GLU A 108 20.72 6.33 -6.58
N LEU A 109 19.47 6.67 -6.24
CA LEU A 109 18.91 6.39 -4.93
C LEU A 109 18.86 4.88 -4.65
N ASN A 110 18.42 4.08 -5.64
CA ASN A 110 18.35 2.63 -5.49
C ASN A 110 19.72 2.02 -5.19
N LYS A 111 20.78 2.48 -5.90
CA LYS A 111 22.16 2.07 -5.64
C LYS A 111 22.62 2.50 -4.24
N LYS A 112 22.29 3.73 -3.82
CA LYS A 112 22.67 4.29 -2.51
C LYS A 112 22.10 3.48 -1.35
N VAL A 113 20.87 2.98 -1.49
CA VAL A 113 20.20 2.17 -0.43
C VAL A 113 20.46 0.67 -0.57
N GLY A 114 21.30 0.24 -1.53
CA GLY A 114 21.62 -1.17 -1.74
C GLY A 114 20.50 -2.00 -2.40
N GLY A 115 19.60 -1.35 -3.12
CA GLY A 115 18.49 -2.03 -3.81
C GLY A 115 18.97 -2.84 -5.02
N ALA A 116 18.23 -3.91 -5.34
CA ALA A 116 18.52 -4.75 -6.50
C ALA A 116 18.49 -3.95 -7.82
N PRO A 117 19.37 -4.25 -8.79
CA PRO A 117 19.39 -3.56 -10.09
C PRO A 117 18.09 -3.70 -10.89
N THR A 118 17.31 -4.74 -10.62
CA THR A 118 16.02 -5.04 -11.26
C THR A 118 14.82 -4.73 -10.36
N SER A 119 15.02 -3.88 -9.34
CA SER A 119 13.98 -3.56 -8.36
C SER A 119 12.76 -2.88 -9.00
N ASN A 120 11.56 -3.32 -8.62
CA ASN A 120 10.29 -2.71 -9.02
C ASN A 120 10.15 -1.24 -8.55
N HIS A 121 10.91 -0.80 -7.54
CA HIS A 121 10.97 0.60 -7.13
C HIS A 121 11.53 1.53 -8.23
N LEU A 122 12.44 1.04 -9.08
CA LEU A 122 13.04 1.81 -10.18
C LEU A 122 12.01 2.25 -11.24
N THR A 123 10.95 1.48 -11.38
CA THR A 123 9.88 1.74 -12.36
C THR A 123 8.61 2.32 -11.74
N GLY A 124 8.60 2.55 -10.42
CA GLY A 124 7.42 3.01 -9.69
C GLY A 124 6.35 1.93 -9.51
N CYS A 125 6.72 0.66 -9.70
CA CYS A 125 5.81 -0.47 -9.57
C CYS A 125 5.79 -1.08 -8.16
N ALA A 126 6.50 -0.50 -7.18
CA ALA A 126 6.56 -1.02 -5.82
C ALA A 126 6.55 0.06 -4.75
N VAL A 127 6.06 -0.33 -3.58
CA VAL A 127 6.14 0.44 -2.33
C VAL A 127 6.51 -0.47 -1.16
N ASP A 128 7.21 0.12 -0.18
CA ASP A 128 7.44 -0.48 1.12
C ASP A 128 6.46 0.15 2.12
N ILE A 129 5.57 -0.64 2.69
CA ILE A 129 4.50 -0.21 3.60
C ILE A 129 4.97 -0.42 5.03
N ARG A 130 4.81 0.61 5.88
CA ARG A 130 5.06 0.48 7.31
C ARG A 130 4.04 -0.45 7.94
N VAL A 131 4.52 -1.30 8.85
CA VAL A 131 3.69 -2.13 9.71
C VAL A 131 4.17 -2.02 11.16
N THR A 132 3.27 -2.25 12.10
CA THR A 132 3.56 -2.27 13.54
C THR A 132 4.19 -3.59 13.98
N GLY A 133 4.08 -4.63 13.15
CA GLY A 133 4.64 -5.96 13.41
C GLY A 133 4.19 -6.99 12.38
N ILE A 134 4.57 -8.24 12.63
CA ILE A 134 4.29 -9.36 11.71
C ILE A 134 2.79 -9.58 11.51
N GLU A 135 1.98 -9.41 12.55
CA GLU A 135 0.53 -9.62 12.46
C GLU A 135 -0.12 -8.65 11.48
N GLN A 136 0.20 -7.36 11.56
CA GLN A 136 -0.33 -6.35 10.63
C GLN A 136 0.19 -6.61 9.20
N ALA A 137 1.47 -6.99 9.05
CA ALA A 137 2.02 -7.35 7.75
C ALA A 137 1.27 -8.51 7.10
N MET A 138 0.94 -9.55 7.87
CA MET A 138 0.16 -10.69 7.40
C MET A 138 -1.28 -10.29 7.03
N ARG A 139 -1.93 -9.45 7.84
CA ARG A 139 -3.28 -8.93 7.55
C ARG A 139 -3.30 -8.15 6.23
N TYR A 140 -2.31 -7.28 6.01
CA TYR A 140 -2.17 -6.53 4.76
C TYR A 140 -1.94 -7.46 3.57
N ALA A 141 -1.06 -8.46 3.71
CA ALA A 141 -0.78 -9.44 2.66
C ALA A 141 -2.05 -10.23 2.27
N VAL A 142 -2.82 -10.71 3.25
CA VAL A 142 -4.08 -11.43 3.01
C VAL A 142 -5.08 -10.55 2.28
N ILE A 143 -5.27 -9.30 2.71
CA ILE A 143 -6.20 -8.35 2.06
C ILE A 143 -5.82 -8.11 0.60
N LEU A 144 -4.53 -7.95 0.30
CA LEU A 144 -4.04 -7.73 -1.07
C LEU A 144 -4.22 -8.97 -1.94
N MET A 145 -4.02 -10.18 -1.39
CA MET A 145 -4.27 -11.44 -2.09
C MET A 145 -5.77 -11.65 -2.36
N ASP A 146 -6.63 -11.42 -1.35
CA ASP A 146 -8.08 -11.48 -1.49
C ASP A 146 -8.57 -10.49 -2.58
N TYR A 147 -8.02 -9.26 -2.56
CA TYR A 147 -8.34 -8.24 -3.57
C TYR A 147 -7.95 -8.70 -4.98
N ALA A 148 -6.76 -9.30 -5.15
CA ALA A 148 -6.32 -9.86 -6.42
C ALA A 148 -7.30 -10.92 -6.95
N ASP A 149 -7.71 -11.85 -6.09
CA ASP A 149 -8.59 -12.96 -6.46
C ASP A 149 -10.01 -12.49 -6.81
N GLU A 150 -10.55 -11.56 -6.04
CA GLU A 150 -11.89 -11.00 -6.26
C GLU A 150 -11.96 -10.15 -7.54
N THR A 151 -10.93 -9.32 -7.79
CA THR A 151 -10.90 -8.42 -8.96
C THR A 151 -10.34 -9.06 -10.22
N LYS A 152 -9.81 -10.29 -10.13
CA LYS A 152 -9.11 -10.99 -11.21
C LYS A 152 -7.90 -10.19 -11.74
N GLN A 153 -7.27 -9.40 -10.88
CA GLN A 153 -6.03 -8.68 -11.14
C GLN A 153 -4.88 -9.39 -10.45
N ASP A 154 -3.70 -9.37 -11.06
CA ASP A 154 -2.51 -9.96 -10.46
C ASP A 154 -1.59 -8.90 -9.87
N TYR A 155 -0.93 -9.24 -8.77
CA TYR A 155 0.20 -8.53 -8.21
C TYR A 155 1.53 -9.19 -8.62
N ASP A 156 2.62 -8.43 -8.59
CA ASP A 156 3.93 -8.97 -8.86
C ASP A 156 4.58 -9.59 -7.61
N GLU A 157 4.66 -8.82 -6.52
CA GLU A 157 5.28 -9.26 -5.27
C GLU A 157 4.49 -8.77 -4.05
N ILE A 158 4.28 -9.68 -3.09
CA ILE A 158 3.87 -9.39 -1.71
C ILE A 158 4.92 -10.04 -0.81
N LEU A 159 5.86 -9.24 -0.27
CA LEU A 159 6.95 -9.74 0.52
C LEU A 159 6.90 -9.16 1.92
N ILE A 160 6.87 -10.02 2.94
CA ILE A 160 7.06 -9.58 4.32
C ILE A 160 8.57 -9.62 4.58
N GLU A 161 9.17 -8.46 4.71
CA GLU A 161 10.62 -8.31 4.87
C GLU A 161 10.98 -7.95 6.30
N LYS A 162 12.07 -8.55 6.80
CA LYS A 162 12.63 -8.27 8.11
C LYS A 162 14.13 -8.05 7.98
N ASN A 163 14.62 -6.91 8.47
CA ASN A 163 16.05 -6.66 8.48
C ASN A 163 16.74 -7.26 9.72
N ARG A 164 18.08 -7.26 9.70
CA ARG A 164 18.91 -7.76 10.81
C ARG A 164 18.67 -7.07 12.16
N TYR A 165 18.06 -5.89 12.17
CA TYR A 165 17.73 -5.13 13.39
C TYR A 165 16.31 -5.40 13.90
N GLY A 166 15.56 -6.29 13.24
CA GLY A 166 14.22 -6.68 13.64
C GLY A 166 13.09 -5.81 13.06
N ALA A 167 13.39 -4.75 12.30
CA ALA A 167 12.36 -3.96 11.65
C ALA A 167 11.68 -4.76 10.54
N ILE A 168 10.34 -4.72 10.52
CA ILE A 168 9.48 -5.42 9.56
C ILE A 168 8.75 -4.39 8.71
N TRP A 169 8.58 -4.69 7.42
CA TRP A 169 7.72 -3.94 6.51
C TRP A 169 7.09 -4.89 5.50
N LEU A 170 6.04 -4.42 4.83
CA LEU A 170 5.46 -5.14 3.70
C LEU A 170 5.91 -4.47 2.40
N HIS A 171 6.65 -5.20 1.58
CA HIS A 171 6.93 -4.83 0.20
C HIS A 171 5.79 -5.29 -0.68
N PHE A 172 5.17 -4.37 -1.41
CA PHE A 172 4.11 -4.65 -2.36
C PHE A 172 4.48 -4.12 -3.73
N ALA A 173 4.32 -4.96 -4.76
CA ALA A 173 4.57 -4.57 -6.14
C ALA A 173 3.46 -5.04 -7.07
N VAL A 174 3.09 -4.17 -8.03
CA VAL A 174 2.19 -4.46 -9.14
C VAL A 174 2.69 -3.81 -10.41
N ARG A 175 2.94 -4.62 -11.44
CA ARG A 175 3.40 -4.18 -12.76
C ARG A 175 2.23 -4.03 -13.74
N PRO A 176 2.40 -3.31 -14.85
CA PRO A 176 1.36 -3.23 -15.89
C PRO A 176 1.07 -4.59 -16.54
N MET A 177 2.04 -5.49 -16.59
CA MET A 177 1.95 -6.85 -17.16
C MET A 177 2.96 -7.78 -16.51
N ASP A 178 2.84 -9.07 -16.78
CA ASP A 178 3.78 -10.12 -16.34
C ASP A 178 3.98 -10.18 -14.83
N ASN A 179 2.89 -9.98 -14.08
CA ASN A 179 2.87 -10.10 -12.64
C ASN A 179 3.05 -11.56 -12.22
N ARG A 180 3.92 -11.83 -11.25
CA ARG A 180 4.38 -13.18 -10.88
C ARG A 180 3.61 -13.82 -9.74
N ARG A 181 2.75 -13.09 -9.03
CA ARG A 181 2.06 -13.51 -7.79
C ARG A 181 3.03 -14.09 -6.74
N LYS A 182 4.23 -13.52 -6.65
CA LYS A 182 5.24 -13.98 -5.72
C LYS A 182 4.93 -13.49 -4.31
N THR A 183 4.75 -14.44 -3.37
CA THR A 183 4.51 -14.16 -1.95
C THR A 183 5.56 -14.88 -1.12
N MET A 184 6.29 -14.14 -0.26
CA MET A 184 7.40 -14.69 0.53
C MET A 184 7.57 -13.92 1.84
N PHE A 185 8.20 -14.59 2.81
CA PHE A 185 8.87 -13.95 3.93
C PHE A 185 10.37 -13.92 3.65
N LEU A 186 10.99 -12.73 3.77
CA LEU A 186 12.41 -12.53 3.50
C LEU A 186 13.10 -11.91 4.72
N GLN A 187 14.27 -12.46 5.04
CA GLN A 187 15.22 -11.85 5.95
C GLN A 187 16.33 -11.18 5.11
N THR A 188 16.45 -9.85 5.22
CA THR A 188 17.39 -9.02 4.47
C THR A 188 18.51 -8.48 5.37
#